data_f795d02fe096e765624e2da4bde62ab3
#
_entry.id   f795d02fe096e765624e2da4bde62ab3
#
_cell.length_a   1.000
_cell.length_b   1.000
_cell.length_c   1.000
_cell.angle_alpha   90.00
_cell.angle_beta   90.00
_cell.angle_gamma   90.00
#
_symmetry.space_group_name_H-M   'P 1'
#
loop_
_entity.id
_entity.type
_entity.pdbx_description
1 polymer ?
#
loop_
_entity_poly.entity_id
_entity_poly.type
_entity_poly.pdbx_seq_one_letter_code
_entity_poly.pdbx_strand_id
1 'polypeptide(L)' 'INLNEPINVALDKFETSKAWSLPVVEGKIFLGMLSKSTLFDHYRRELQIQAI' A
#
# COMPACT_ATOMS: atom_id res chain seq x y z
N ILE A 1 -7.86 -0.22 2.14
CA ILE A 1 -6.78 0.75 2.44
C ILE A 1 -7.31 2.15 2.21
N ASN A 2 -7.15 3.01 3.18
CA ASN A 2 -7.51 4.41 3.05
C ASN A 2 -6.37 5.15 2.32
N LEU A 3 -6.72 6.03 1.38
CA LEU A 3 -5.74 6.74 0.56
C LEU A 3 -4.68 7.49 1.36
N ASN A 4 -5.06 8.03 2.51
CA ASN A 4 -4.17 8.86 3.34
C ASN A 4 -3.39 8.07 4.39
N GLU A 5 -3.50 6.75 4.42
CA GLU A 5 -2.75 5.95 5.37
C GLU A 5 -1.26 5.92 5.04
N PRO A 6 -0.38 5.91 6.07
CA PRO A 6 1.05 5.69 5.83
C PRO A 6 1.32 4.35 5.16
N ILE A 7 2.41 4.27 4.42
CA ILE A 7 2.76 3.05 3.67
C ILE A 7 2.95 1.84 4.58
N ASN A 8 3.48 2.04 5.78
CA ASN A 8 3.69 0.94 6.73
C ASN A 8 2.35 0.35 7.21
N VAL A 9 1.30 1.16 7.33
CA VAL A 9 -0.03 0.68 7.68
C VAL A 9 -0.62 -0.14 6.54
N ALA A 10 -0.44 0.30 5.30
CA ALA A 10 -0.90 -0.44 4.13
C ALA A 10 -0.19 -1.78 4.01
N LEU A 11 1.13 -1.82 4.24
CA LEU A 11 1.90 -3.06 4.24
C LEU A 11 1.40 -4.03 5.31
N ASP A 12 1.09 -3.54 6.50
CA ASP A 12 0.56 -4.34 7.58
C ASP A 12 -0.80 -4.96 7.22
N LYS A 13 -1.65 -4.21 6.53
CA LYS A 13 -2.93 -4.72 6.07
C LYS A 13 -2.77 -5.85 5.06
N PHE A 14 -1.80 -5.75 4.16
CA PHE A 14 -1.48 -6.84 3.23
C PHE A 14 -0.99 -8.08 3.97
N GLU A 15 -0.12 -7.90 4.96
CA GLU A 15 0.40 -9.00 5.77
C GLU A 15 -0.72 -9.70 6.54
N THR A 16 -1.58 -8.93 7.19
CA THR A 16 -2.65 -9.45 8.03
C THR A 16 -3.72 -10.17 7.21
N SER A 17 -4.11 -9.60 6.08
CA SER A 17 -5.16 -10.16 5.22
C SER A 17 -4.66 -11.27 4.33
N LYS A 18 -3.34 -11.31 4.07
CA LYS A 18 -2.70 -12.23 3.11
C LYS A 18 -3.27 -12.12 1.70
N ALA A 19 -3.82 -10.97 1.37
CA ALA A 19 -4.38 -10.71 0.04
C ALA A 19 -3.28 -10.24 -0.92
N TRP A 20 -3.49 -10.48 -2.21
CA TRP A 20 -2.60 -9.97 -3.26
C TRP A 20 -3.01 -8.58 -3.73
N SER A 21 -4.27 -8.22 -3.54
CA SER A 21 -4.81 -6.92 -3.90
C SER A 21 -5.80 -6.47 -2.84
N LEU A 22 -5.79 -5.19 -2.53
CA LEU A 22 -6.73 -4.60 -1.58
C LEU A 22 -7.37 -3.36 -2.20
N PRO A 23 -8.64 -3.07 -1.87
CA PRO A 23 -9.27 -1.86 -2.37
C PRO A 23 -8.67 -0.62 -1.73
N VAL A 24 -8.55 0.44 -2.51
CA VAL A 24 -8.15 1.76 -2.03
C VAL A 24 -9.37 2.65 -2.01
N VAL A 25 -9.62 3.29 -0.88
CA VAL A 25 -10.77 4.15 -0.69
C VAL A 25 -10.36 5.51 -0.15
N GLU A 26 -11.19 6.50 -0.42
CA GLU A 26 -11.09 7.81 0.21
C GLU A 26 -12.45 8.10 0.85
N GLY A 27 -12.50 7.99 2.17
CA GLY A 27 -13.76 8.04 2.88
C GLY A 27 -14.68 6.90 2.43
N LYS A 28 -15.79 7.22 1.75
CA LYS A 28 -16.73 6.24 1.23
C LYS A 28 -16.58 6.00 -0.27
N ILE A 29 -15.59 6.62 -0.90
CA ILE A 29 -15.40 6.54 -2.34
C ILE A 29 -14.35 5.47 -2.66
N PHE A 30 -14.73 4.50 -3.50
CA PHE A 30 -13.81 3.49 -4.00
C PHE A 30 -12.98 4.09 -5.14
N LEU A 31 -11.66 4.03 -5.01
CA LEU A 31 -10.74 4.58 -6.01
C LEU A 31 -10.15 3.53 -6.94
N GLY A 32 -10.01 2.31 -6.47
CA GLY A 32 -9.43 1.24 -7.27
C GLY A 32 -8.79 0.16 -6.42
N MET A 33 -8.08 -0.75 -7.08
CA MET A 33 -7.40 -1.85 -6.41
C MET A 33 -5.89 -1.57 -6.40
N LEU A 34 -5.25 -1.87 -5.28
CA LEU A 34 -3.80 -1.78 -5.14
C LEU A 34 -3.23 -3.18 -5.01
N SER A 35 -2.28 -3.55 -5.87
CA SER A 35 -1.63 -4.85 -5.78
C SER A 35 -0.47 -4.79 -4.79
N LYS A 36 -0.21 -5.94 -4.15
CA LYS A 36 0.89 -6.08 -3.22
C LYS A 36 2.24 -5.78 -3.88
N SER A 37 2.45 -6.26 -5.11
CA SER A 37 3.69 -6.03 -5.83
C SER A 37 3.94 -4.56 -6.13
N THR A 38 2.89 -3.83 -6.50
CA THR A 38 2.99 -2.39 -6.76
C THR A 38 3.40 -1.63 -5.50
N LEU A 39 2.79 -1.98 -4.36
CA LEU A 39 3.10 -1.35 -3.09
C LEU A 39 4.54 -1.62 -2.66
N PHE A 40 5.00 -2.86 -2.79
CA PHE A 40 6.38 -3.23 -2.44
C PHE A 40 7.39 -2.54 -3.35
N ASP A 41 7.09 -2.39 -4.62
CA ASP A 41 7.98 -1.69 -5.54
C ASP A 41 8.15 -0.23 -5.15
N HIS A 42 7.06 0.43 -4.77
CA HIS A 42 7.08 1.80 -4.30
C HIS A 42 7.87 1.95 -3.00
N TYR A 43 7.67 1.04 -2.07
CA TYR A 43 8.38 1.02 -0.80
C TYR A 43 9.89 0.84 -1.00
N ARG A 44 10.27 -0.04 -1.92
CA ARG A 44 11.67 -0.28 -2.25
C ARG A 44 12.35 0.96 -2.80
N ARG A 45 11.64 1.74 -3.62
CA ARG A 45 12.17 3.00 -4.16
C ARG A 45 12.43 4.01 -3.06
N GLU A 46 11.55 4.11 -2.08
CA GLU A 46 11.76 4.99 -0.94
C GLU A 46 12.98 4.59 -0.12
N LEU A 47 13.17 3.29 0.09
CA LEU A 47 14.34 2.80 0.80
C LEU A 47 15.64 3.11 0.04
N GLN A 48 15.65 2.98 -1.28
CA GLN A 48 16.81 3.31 -2.09
C GLN A 48 17.19 4.79 -1.97
N ILE A 49 16.19 5.66 -1.97
CA ILE A 49 16.42 7.10 -1.80
C ILE A 49 17.06 7.37 -0.44
N GLN A 50 16.60 6.71 0.60
CA GLN A 50 17.13 6.89 1.95
C GLN A 50 18.53 6.32 2.13
N ALA A 51 18.89 5.32 1.34
CA ALA A 51 20.19 4.65 1.42
C ALA A 51 21.32 5.47 0.79
N ILE A 52 20.98 6.48 0.01
CA ILE A 52 21.98 7.36 -0.60
C ILE A 52 22.38 8.45 0.38
#